data_949f6b07f72a3f65b6d75f6d45faef2e
#
_entry.id   949f6b07f72a3f65b6d75f6d45faef2e
#
_cell.length_a   1.000
_cell.length_b   1.000
_cell.length_c   1.000
_cell.angle_alpha   90.00
_cell.angle_beta   90.00
_cell.angle_gamma   90.00
#
_symmetry.space_group_name_H-M   'P 1'
#
loop_
_entity.id
_entity.type
_entity.pdbx_description
1 polymer ?
#
loop_
_entity_poly.entity_id
_entity_poly.type
_entity_poly.pdbx_seq_one_letter_code
_entity_poly.pdbx_strand_id
1 'polypeptide(L)'
;MVDTHHFIRKLAYVNAEGDKKYRFVVMSRNLTFDRSWDVSFAMDSSESVRQKKKTRPICDFLEYLAENVHNTSINAGKKRNLIRGLRTELNSVSFSLENKRFGENFEVLPLGIGRNAYQMKDDILFCKEKGNANSTFNELVVMSPFLSESVIADFNLADRALSECKRTLITRRSELGKLKTSDVDNFTIYALKDEIIDGEDEISDELTDKKKQDIHAKIYLRRKYSDVDLYLGSMNASYSAINKNVEMMLWLGTKNMYFNGNKFLEDIFCGSEDNVKNPFEKVTVDDAVQETESNNKNLLE
;
A
#
# COMPACT_ATOMS: atom_id res chain seq x y z
N MET A 1 7.67 -18.62 8.43
CA MET A 1 8.33 -18.52 7.12
C MET A 1 7.94 -17.15 6.61
N VAL A 2 8.89 -16.22 6.50
CA VAL A 2 8.60 -14.86 6.01
C VAL A 2 8.49 -14.97 4.50
N ASP A 3 7.33 -14.69 3.96
CA ASP A 3 7.11 -14.64 2.51
C ASP A 3 7.66 -13.31 1.99
N THR A 4 8.89 -13.34 1.48
CA THR A 4 9.62 -12.16 1.00
C THR A 4 9.46 -11.94 -0.49
N HIS A 5 8.54 -12.66 -1.16
CA HIS A 5 8.44 -12.63 -2.62
C HIS A 5 7.81 -11.36 -3.21
N HIS A 6 7.34 -10.43 -2.38
CA HIS A 6 6.38 -9.41 -2.79
C HIS A 6 6.96 -8.04 -3.19
N PHE A 7 8.26 -7.70 -2.88
CA PHE A 7 8.61 -6.30 -2.77
C PHE A 7 9.59 -5.71 -3.78
N ILE A 8 10.52 -6.50 -4.30
CA ILE A 8 11.60 -5.97 -5.13
C ILE A 8 11.84 -6.87 -6.33
N ARG A 9 11.67 -6.33 -7.55
CA ARG A 9 11.83 -7.16 -8.76
C ARG A 9 13.08 -6.93 -9.59
N LYS A 10 13.57 -5.72 -9.67
CA LYS A 10 14.78 -5.46 -10.46
C LYS A 10 15.50 -4.24 -9.91
N LEU A 11 16.70 -4.46 -9.39
CA LEU A 11 17.49 -3.39 -8.81
C LEU A 11 18.58 -2.85 -9.75
N ALA A 12 19.01 -3.60 -10.76
CA ALA A 12 20.03 -3.15 -11.69
C ALA A 12 19.73 -3.55 -13.14
N TYR A 13 20.06 -2.67 -14.07
CA TYR A 13 20.03 -2.92 -15.52
C TYR A 13 21.13 -2.12 -16.22
N VAL A 14 21.43 -2.46 -17.46
CA VAL A 14 22.34 -1.69 -18.32
C VAL A 14 21.49 -0.95 -19.33
N ASN A 15 21.69 0.37 -19.46
CA ASN A 15 20.99 1.19 -20.44
C ASN A 15 21.55 0.98 -21.88
N ALA A 16 20.98 1.67 -22.85
CA ALA A 16 21.41 1.55 -24.24
C ALA A 16 22.86 2.05 -24.47
N GLU A 17 23.33 2.95 -23.63
CA GLU A 17 24.69 3.51 -23.67
C GLU A 17 25.72 2.62 -22.95
N GLY A 18 25.29 1.52 -22.33
CA GLY A 18 26.16 0.57 -21.62
C GLY A 18 26.39 0.94 -20.14
N ASP A 19 25.76 2.00 -19.63
CA ASP A 19 25.89 2.39 -18.23
C ASP A 19 25.04 1.53 -17.31
N LYS A 20 25.57 1.16 -16.14
CA LYS A 20 24.85 0.45 -15.10
C LYS A 20 23.89 1.38 -14.38
N LYS A 21 22.60 1.13 -14.50
CA LYS A 21 21.54 1.88 -13.81
C LYS A 21 20.83 0.97 -12.80
N TYR A 22 20.22 1.60 -11.81
CA TYR A 22 19.46 0.90 -10.77
C TYR A 22 18.03 1.43 -10.78
N ARG A 23 17.07 0.52 -10.69
CA ARG A 23 15.65 0.82 -10.53
C ARG A 23 15.11 0.07 -9.33
N PHE A 24 14.53 0.81 -8.40
CA PHE A 24 13.85 0.26 -7.24
C PHE A 24 12.34 0.36 -7.44
N VAL A 25 11.65 -0.75 -7.31
CA VAL A 25 10.21 -0.82 -7.51
C VAL A 25 9.55 -1.38 -6.25
N VAL A 26 8.60 -0.64 -5.70
CA VAL A 26 7.68 -1.06 -4.64
C VAL A 26 6.34 -1.37 -5.27
N MET A 27 5.76 -2.52 -4.94
CA MET A 27 4.48 -2.99 -5.48
C MET A 27 3.59 -3.44 -4.33
N SER A 28 2.28 -3.27 -4.49
CA SER A 28 1.29 -3.75 -3.51
C SER A 28 1.06 -5.26 -3.58
N ARG A 29 1.54 -5.93 -4.64
CA ARG A 29 1.30 -7.33 -4.92
C ARG A 29 2.43 -8.01 -5.70
N ASN A 30 2.41 -9.35 -5.69
CA ASN A 30 3.17 -10.18 -6.62
C ASN A 30 2.63 -10.05 -8.05
N LEU A 31 3.46 -10.33 -9.06
CA LEU A 31 3.00 -10.49 -10.45
C LEU A 31 2.23 -11.81 -10.57
N THR A 32 0.94 -11.75 -10.45
CA THR A 32 -0.01 -12.83 -10.73
C THR A 32 -0.87 -12.43 -11.92
N PHE A 33 -1.48 -13.41 -12.58
CA PHE A 33 -2.29 -13.20 -13.78
C PHE A 33 -3.76 -12.88 -13.48
N ASP A 34 -4.09 -12.44 -12.25
CA ASP A 34 -5.43 -12.02 -11.91
C ASP A 34 -5.63 -10.52 -12.20
N ARG A 35 -6.86 -10.12 -12.44
CA ARG A 35 -7.27 -8.74 -12.72
C ARG A 35 -7.55 -8.03 -11.39
N SER A 36 -6.56 -7.31 -10.86
CA SER A 36 -6.73 -6.55 -9.62
C SER A 36 -6.20 -5.14 -9.74
N TRP A 37 -6.84 -4.23 -9.02
CA TRP A 37 -6.35 -2.88 -8.81
C TRP A 37 -5.12 -2.91 -7.91
N ASP A 38 -3.96 -2.66 -8.50
CA ASP A 38 -2.67 -2.66 -7.84
C ASP A 38 -2.04 -1.28 -7.87
N VAL A 39 -1.15 -1.03 -6.92
CA VAL A 39 -0.28 0.14 -6.95
C VAL A 39 1.17 -0.29 -7.07
N SER A 40 1.89 0.38 -7.94
CA SER A 40 3.34 0.24 -8.06
C SER A 40 4.00 1.60 -8.12
N PHE A 41 5.21 1.68 -7.60
CA PHE A 41 6.01 2.87 -7.65
C PHE A 41 7.45 2.51 -8.00
N ALA A 42 8.02 3.22 -8.97
CA ALA A 42 9.39 3.00 -9.43
C ALA A 42 10.24 4.25 -9.23
N MET A 43 11.48 4.06 -8.80
CA MET A 43 12.50 5.08 -8.69
C MET A 43 13.74 4.65 -9.45
N ASP A 44 14.31 5.55 -10.22
CA ASP A 44 15.56 5.30 -10.94
C ASP A 44 16.76 5.92 -10.21
N SER A 45 17.92 5.34 -10.43
CA SER A 45 19.17 5.89 -9.91
C SER A 45 19.45 7.25 -10.55
N SER A 46 19.87 8.19 -9.73
CA SER A 46 20.31 9.51 -10.17
C SER A 46 21.80 9.71 -9.86
N GLU A 47 22.44 10.59 -10.59
CA GLU A 47 23.86 10.97 -10.36
C GLU A 47 24.05 11.90 -9.16
N SER A 48 22.97 12.31 -8.49
CA SER A 48 23.01 13.23 -7.37
C SER A 48 23.61 12.58 -6.12
N VAL A 49 24.75 13.07 -5.69
CA VAL A 49 25.46 12.60 -4.47
C VAL A 49 24.71 12.92 -3.18
N ARG A 50 23.75 13.84 -3.20
CA ARG A 50 23.09 14.38 -1.99
C ARG A 50 22.11 13.42 -1.31
N GLN A 51 21.71 12.33 -1.96
CA GLN A 51 20.60 11.48 -1.50
C GLN A 51 21.00 10.09 -0.99
N LYS A 52 22.28 9.80 -0.76
CA LYS A 52 22.76 8.50 -0.25
C LYS A 52 22.05 8.03 1.01
N LYS A 53 21.59 8.95 1.86
CA LYS A 53 20.84 8.62 3.09
C LYS A 53 19.51 7.90 2.81
N LYS A 54 18.88 8.18 1.66
CA LYS A 54 17.58 7.59 1.28
C LYS A 54 17.69 6.14 0.80
N THR A 55 18.89 5.71 0.38
CA THR A 55 19.19 4.33 -0.03
C THR A 55 19.46 3.42 1.16
N ARG A 56 19.80 3.99 2.32
CA ARG A 56 20.13 3.22 3.52
C ARG A 56 19.05 2.22 3.93
N PRO A 57 17.75 2.54 3.96
CA PRO A 57 16.71 1.57 4.29
C PRO A 57 16.70 0.35 3.37
N ILE A 58 16.98 0.55 2.08
CA ILE A 58 17.09 -0.55 1.12
C ILE A 58 18.30 -1.43 1.44
N CYS A 59 19.45 -0.84 1.78
CA CYS A 59 20.65 -1.55 2.19
C CYS A 59 20.42 -2.33 3.49
N ASP A 60 19.70 -1.77 4.44
CA ASP A 60 19.35 -2.43 5.71
C ASP A 60 18.41 -3.61 5.49
N PHE A 61 17.47 -3.49 4.57
CA PHE A 61 16.60 -4.61 4.16
C PHE A 61 17.38 -5.73 3.47
N LEU A 62 18.31 -5.40 2.58
CA LEU A 62 19.16 -6.39 1.94
C LEU A 62 20.03 -7.15 2.96
N GLU A 63 20.59 -6.46 3.97
CA GLU A 63 21.31 -7.16 5.04
C GLU A 63 20.39 -8.09 5.83
N TYR A 64 19.19 -7.63 6.21
CA TYR A 64 18.20 -8.49 6.83
C TYR A 64 17.89 -9.73 5.99
N LEU A 65 17.72 -9.58 4.67
CA LEU A 65 17.53 -10.73 3.78
C LEU A 65 18.73 -11.68 3.79
N ALA A 66 19.96 -11.15 3.74
CA ALA A 66 21.17 -11.96 3.76
C ALA A 66 21.30 -12.76 5.07
N GLU A 67 20.98 -12.15 6.21
CA GLU A 67 20.99 -12.79 7.53
C GLU A 67 19.93 -13.89 7.65
N ASN A 68 18.77 -13.72 7.00
CA ASN A 68 17.64 -14.65 7.05
C ASN A 68 17.61 -15.70 5.92
N VAL A 69 18.67 -15.78 5.08
CA VAL A 69 18.79 -16.90 4.13
C VAL A 69 18.97 -18.20 4.92
N HIS A 70 18.00 -19.09 4.81
CA HIS A 70 18.03 -20.37 5.54
C HIS A 70 19.24 -21.23 5.12
N ASN A 71 19.95 -21.80 6.08
CA ASN A 71 21.19 -22.56 5.81
C ASN A 71 20.97 -23.83 4.97
N THR A 72 19.79 -24.44 5.06
CA THR A 72 19.41 -25.62 4.25
C THR A 72 18.95 -25.25 2.83
N SER A 73 18.86 -23.95 2.50
CA SER A 73 18.51 -23.48 1.17
C SER A 73 19.59 -23.85 0.16
N ILE A 74 19.20 -24.36 -1.01
CA ILE A 74 20.13 -24.65 -2.10
C ILE A 74 20.93 -23.38 -2.40
N ASN A 75 22.26 -23.50 -2.43
CA ASN A 75 23.18 -22.37 -2.67
C ASN A 75 23.06 -21.20 -1.66
N ALA A 76 22.76 -21.47 -0.38
CA ALA A 76 22.60 -20.44 0.65
C ALA A 76 23.78 -19.44 0.69
N GLY A 77 25.02 -19.94 0.67
CA GLY A 77 26.22 -19.09 0.63
C GLY A 77 26.28 -18.18 -0.62
N LYS A 78 25.97 -18.72 -1.78
CA LYS A 78 25.91 -17.93 -3.04
C LYS A 78 24.83 -16.86 -2.98
N LYS A 79 23.64 -17.18 -2.45
CA LYS A 79 22.55 -16.22 -2.27
C LYS A 79 22.97 -15.07 -1.34
N ARG A 80 23.56 -15.37 -0.18
CA ARG A 80 24.06 -14.33 0.74
C ARG A 80 25.08 -13.42 0.09
N ASN A 81 26.04 -14.00 -0.63
CA ASN A 81 27.09 -13.22 -1.30
C ASN A 81 26.52 -12.31 -2.38
N LEU A 82 25.52 -12.77 -3.16
CA LEU A 82 24.84 -11.94 -4.15
C LEU A 82 24.09 -10.78 -3.51
N ILE A 83 23.35 -11.03 -2.43
CA ILE A 83 22.60 -9.99 -1.71
C ILE A 83 23.55 -8.96 -1.12
N ARG A 84 24.63 -9.38 -0.48
CA ARG A 84 25.66 -8.48 0.08
C ARG A 84 26.42 -7.70 -0.98
N GLY A 85 26.69 -8.33 -2.13
CA GLY A 85 27.28 -7.67 -3.29
C GLY A 85 26.39 -6.52 -3.78
N LEU A 86 25.10 -6.79 -3.97
CA LEU A 86 24.13 -5.79 -4.36
C LEU A 86 24.02 -4.65 -3.32
N ARG A 87 23.98 -4.98 -2.02
CA ARG A 87 24.00 -3.99 -0.94
C ARG A 87 25.22 -3.07 -1.04
N THR A 88 26.38 -3.63 -1.30
CA THR A 88 27.64 -2.86 -1.45
C THR A 88 27.56 -1.90 -2.63
N GLU A 89 27.05 -2.36 -3.76
CA GLU A 89 26.81 -1.50 -4.94
C GLU A 89 25.86 -0.35 -4.62
N LEU A 90 24.73 -0.64 -3.97
CA LEU A 90 23.71 0.36 -3.64
C LEU A 90 24.16 1.41 -2.63
N ASN A 91 25.19 1.17 -1.84
CA ASN A 91 25.74 2.19 -0.93
C ASN A 91 26.25 3.46 -1.66
N SER A 92 26.60 3.35 -2.94
CA SER A 92 27.02 4.47 -3.77
C SER A 92 25.90 5.05 -4.66
N VAL A 93 24.71 4.44 -4.64
CA VAL A 93 23.59 4.82 -5.50
C VAL A 93 22.67 5.79 -4.76
N SER A 94 22.15 6.76 -5.48
CA SER A 94 21.05 7.62 -5.05
C SER A 94 19.84 7.34 -5.93
N PHE A 95 18.64 7.39 -5.34
CA PHE A 95 17.37 7.33 -6.07
C PHE A 95 16.71 8.70 -6.09
N SER A 96 15.99 9.01 -7.14
CA SER A 96 15.22 10.24 -7.28
C SER A 96 13.81 9.95 -7.77
N LEU A 97 12.89 10.87 -7.45
CA LEU A 97 11.53 10.86 -7.97
C LEU A 97 11.47 11.80 -9.19
N GLU A 98 10.94 11.26 -10.28
CA GLU A 98 10.61 12.10 -11.46
C GLU A 98 9.30 12.87 -11.29
N ASN A 99 8.49 12.49 -10.31
CA ASN A 99 7.17 13.09 -10.09
C ASN A 99 7.29 14.44 -9.37
N LYS A 100 6.97 15.52 -10.08
CA LYS A 100 7.05 16.90 -9.57
C LYS A 100 6.09 17.19 -8.40
N ARG A 101 5.03 16.38 -8.18
CA ARG A 101 4.07 16.56 -7.08
C ARG A 101 4.68 16.22 -5.73
N PHE A 102 5.60 15.25 -5.69
CA PHE A 102 6.23 14.77 -4.45
C PHE A 102 7.68 15.29 -4.28
N GLY A 103 8.27 15.80 -5.35
CA GLY A 103 9.64 16.29 -5.34
C GLY A 103 10.62 15.23 -4.84
N GLU A 104 11.53 15.62 -3.94
CA GLU A 104 12.50 14.71 -3.32
C GLU A 104 12.05 14.18 -1.94
N ASN A 105 10.80 14.40 -1.55
CA ASN A 105 10.27 13.99 -0.25
C ASN A 105 9.73 12.56 -0.33
N PHE A 106 10.63 11.61 -0.16
CA PHE A 106 10.27 10.19 -0.05
C PHE A 106 11.15 9.46 0.94
N GLU A 107 10.64 8.36 1.47
CA GLU A 107 11.39 7.43 2.29
C GLU A 107 10.91 5.99 2.04
N VAL A 108 11.88 5.07 1.93
CA VAL A 108 11.58 3.64 1.85
C VAL A 108 11.54 3.08 3.27
N LEU A 109 10.48 2.35 3.59
CA LEU A 109 10.19 1.86 4.93
C LEU A 109 10.10 0.32 4.92
N PRO A 110 11.21 -0.40 5.15
CA PRO A 110 11.20 -1.84 5.32
C PRO A 110 10.76 -2.21 6.75
N LEU A 111 9.46 -2.39 6.92
CA LEU A 111 8.84 -2.64 8.21
C LEU A 111 9.07 -4.08 8.69
N GLY A 112 9.16 -4.28 10.00
CA GLY A 112 9.22 -5.62 10.60
C GLY A 112 10.61 -6.29 10.51
N ILE A 113 11.66 -5.61 10.07
CA ILE A 113 13.03 -6.16 9.99
C ILE A 113 13.79 -6.14 11.31
N GLY A 114 13.09 -5.92 12.44
CA GLY A 114 13.69 -5.96 13.77
C GLY A 114 14.50 -4.72 14.17
N ARG A 115 14.47 -3.65 13.38
CA ARG A 115 15.14 -2.37 13.66
C ARG A 115 14.15 -1.32 14.07
N ASN A 116 14.37 -0.65 15.20
CA ASN A 116 13.46 0.38 15.73
C ASN A 116 13.19 1.54 14.75
N ALA A 117 14.16 1.85 13.87
CA ALA A 117 14.01 2.91 12.88
C ALA A 117 12.92 2.63 11.82
N TYR A 118 12.45 1.38 11.71
CA TYR A 118 11.49 0.94 10.69
C TYR A 118 10.23 0.34 11.32
N GLN A 119 9.88 0.75 12.52
CA GLN A 119 8.62 0.36 13.16
C GLN A 119 7.57 1.41 12.83
N MET A 120 6.54 1.02 12.09
CA MET A 120 5.36 1.87 11.86
C MET A 120 4.41 1.91 13.05
N LYS A 121 4.82 1.40 14.20
CA LYS A 121 4.00 1.41 15.40
C LYS A 121 3.65 2.85 15.78
N ASP A 122 2.37 3.07 15.87
CA ASP A 122 1.70 4.14 16.59
C ASP A 122 1.96 5.57 16.08
N ASP A 123 3.16 5.88 15.58
CA ASP A 123 3.57 7.27 15.32
C ASP A 123 3.20 7.77 13.91
N ILE A 124 3.14 6.89 12.91
CA ILE A 124 3.00 7.29 11.51
C ILE A 124 1.57 7.08 11.00
N LEU A 125 1.04 5.86 11.04
CA LEU A 125 -0.30 5.58 10.53
C LEU A 125 -1.40 6.04 11.49
N PHE A 126 -1.20 5.81 12.80
CA PHE A 126 -2.16 6.17 13.82
C PHE A 126 -1.99 7.59 14.34
N CYS A 127 -1.01 8.33 13.77
CA CYS A 127 -0.74 9.71 14.16
C CYS A 127 -0.45 9.91 15.65
N LYS A 128 0.07 8.97 16.35
CA LYS A 128 0.51 9.12 17.74
C LYS A 128 1.90 9.74 17.73
N GLU A 129 1.99 11.06 17.81
CA GLU A 129 3.26 11.72 18.14
C GLU A 129 3.69 11.29 19.55
N LYS A 130 4.98 10.95 19.74
CA LYS A 130 5.54 10.62 21.05
C LYS A 130 5.15 11.69 22.06
N GLY A 131 4.29 11.32 22.99
CA GLY A 131 3.88 12.16 24.11
C GLY A 131 2.60 12.98 23.91
N ASN A 132 1.95 12.94 22.75
CA ASN A 132 0.66 13.58 22.51
C ASN A 132 -0.37 12.55 22.02
N ALA A 133 -1.40 12.32 22.84
CA ALA A 133 -2.52 11.43 22.48
C ALA A 133 -3.41 11.99 21.34
N ASN A 134 -3.10 13.19 20.86
CA ASN A 134 -3.91 13.96 19.90
C ASN A 134 -3.13 14.17 18.61
N SER A 135 -2.99 13.15 17.84
CA SER A 135 -2.55 13.36 16.46
C SER A 135 -3.75 13.75 15.62
N THR A 136 -3.76 14.98 15.27
CA THR A 136 -4.78 15.60 14.47
C THR A 136 -4.47 15.41 13.00
N PHE A 137 -5.38 14.82 12.25
CA PHE A 137 -5.40 14.90 10.80
C PHE A 137 -6.76 15.40 10.32
N ASN A 138 -6.77 16.08 9.17
CA ASN A 138 -7.98 16.63 8.58
C ASN A 138 -8.61 15.64 7.58
N GLU A 139 -7.83 14.68 7.11
CA GLU A 139 -8.25 13.72 6.11
C GLU A 139 -7.44 12.44 6.23
N LEU A 140 -8.14 11.32 6.14
CA LEU A 140 -7.55 9.98 6.07
C LEU A 140 -8.22 9.19 4.94
N VAL A 141 -7.44 8.64 4.03
CA VAL A 141 -7.91 7.66 3.07
C VAL A 141 -7.15 6.36 3.29
N VAL A 142 -7.87 5.27 3.46
CA VAL A 142 -7.32 3.92 3.59
C VAL A 142 -7.85 3.07 2.45
N MET A 143 -6.96 2.54 1.62
CA MET A 143 -7.29 1.54 0.62
C MET A 143 -6.55 0.25 0.97
N SER A 144 -7.29 -0.82 1.24
CA SER A 144 -6.71 -2.10 1.65
C SER A 144 -7.65 -3.27 1.35
N PRO A 145 -7.14 -4.35 0.73
CA PRO A 145 -7.93 -5.53 0.41
C PRO A 145 -8.23 -6.43 1.60
N PHE A 146 -7.48 -6.30 2.70
CA PHE A 146 -7.65 -7.09 3.93
C PHE A 146 -7.63 -6.17 5.15
N LEU A 147 -8.59 -6.39 6.03
CA LEU A 147 -8.81 -5.57 7.21
C LEU A 147 -8.72 -6.39 8.50
N SER A 148 -8.46 -5.70 9.61
CA SER A 148 -8.72 -6.19 10.97
C SER A 148 -9.55 -5.16 11.72
N GLU A 149 -10.59 -5.61 12.41
CA GLU A 149 -11.48 -4.78 13.24
C GLU A 149 -10.69 -3.80 14.11
N SER A 150 -9.70 -4.32 14.88
CA SER A 150 -8.89 -3.49 15.78
C SER A 150 -8.13 -2.37 15.07
N VAL A 151 -7.63 -2.60 13.87
CA VAL A 151 -6.87 -1.60 13.10
C VAL A 151 -7.80 -0.50 12.58
N ILE A 152 -8.97 -0.90 12.07
CA ILE A 152 -9.95 0.05 11.54
C ILE A 152 -10.57 0.86 12.69
N ALA A 153 -10.89 0.22 13.83
CA ALA A 153 -11.34 0.92 15.00
C ALA A 153 -10.30 1.95 15.53
N ASP A 154 -9.01 1.62 15.52
CA ASP A 154 -7.96 2.57 15.86
C ASP A 154 -7.95 3.78 14.91
N PHE A 155 -8.08 3.57 13.61
CA PHE A 155 -8.23 4.67 12.64
C PHE A 155 -9.50 5.49 12.85
N ASN A 156 -10.60 4.85 13.23
CA ASN A 156 -11.87 5.50 13.51
C ASN A 156 -11.79 6.41 14.75
N LEU A 157 -11.01 6.00 15.74
CA LEU A 157 -10.82 6.70 17.01
C LEU A 157 -9.66 7.71 17.01
N ALA A 158 -8.77 7.65 16.04
CA ALA A 158 -7.49 8.38 16.02
C ALA A 158 -7.63 9.90 16.08
N ASP A 159 -8.84 10.43 15.90
CA ASP A 159 -9.06 11.88 15.96
C ASP A 159 -10.36 12.28 16.64
N ARG A 160 -10.33 12.26 17.95
CA ARG A 160 -11.45 12.82 18.75
C ARG A 160 -11.42 14.34 18.89
N ALA A 161 -10.37 15.01 18.44
CA ALA A 161 -10.13 16.42 18.73
C ALA A 161 -10.51 17.39 17.61
N LEU A 162 -10.62 16.94 16.37
CA LEU A 162 -11.07 17.79 15.24
C LEU A 162 -12.47 17.37 14.79
N SER A 163 -13.41 18.29 14.88
CA SER A 163 -14.83 18.06 14.56
C SER A 163 -15.14 17.76 13.08
N GLU A 164 -14.16 17.79 12.18
CA GLU A 164 -14.36 17.69 10.73
C GLU A 164 -13.26 16.87 10.03
N CYS A 165 -12.91 15.71 10.57
CA CYS A 165 -11.98 14.84 9.86
C CYS A 165 -12.73 13.97 8.85
N LYS A 166 -12.37 14.09 7.56
CA LYS A 166 -12.86 13.19 6.53
C LYS A 166 -12.10 11.87 6.59
N ARG A 167 -12.83 10.76 6.67
CA ARG A 167 -12.27 9.41 6.59
C ARG A 167 -12.91 8.65 5.45
N THR A 168 -12.10 8.04 4.62
CA THR A 168 -12.54 7.20 3.51
C THR A 168 -11.86 5.83 3.60
N LEU A 169 -12.67 4.79 3.54
CA LEU A 169 -12.21 3.41 3.46
C LEU A 169 -12.59 2.84 2.10
N ILE A 170 -11.61 2.29 1.39
CA ILE A 170 -11.81 1.59 0.12
C ILE A 170 -11.33 0.16 0.31
N THR A 171 -12.23 -0.80 0.17
CA THR A 171 -11.94 -2.20 0.50
C THR A 171 -12.76 -3.16 -0.34
N ARG A 172 -12.55 -4.45 -0.12
CA ARG A 172 -13.40 -5.51 -0.67
C ARG A 172 -14.73 -5.55 0.08
N ARG A 173 -15.83 -5.74 -0.64
CA ARG A 173 -17.14 -5.90 -0.03
C ARG A 173 -17.15 -7.05 1.01
N SER A 174 -16.48 -8.17 0.71
CA SER A 174 -16.35 -9.32 1.61
C SER A 174 -15.63 -9.03 2.94
N GLU A 175 -14.82 -7.97 3.02
CA GLU A 175 -14.12 -7.62 4.26
C GLU A 175 -15.00 -6.87 5.25
N LEU A 176 -16.08 -6.22 4.76
CA LEU A 176 -16.99 -5.43 5.59
C LEU A 176 -17.75 -6.29 6.61
N GLY A 177 -18.04 -7.56 6.29
CA GLY A 177 -18.65 -8.49 7.23
C GLY A 177 -17.82 -8.82 8.47
N LYS A 178 -16.54 -8.42 8.51
CA LYS A 178 -15.65 -8.56 9.67
C LYS A 178 -15.70 -7.37 10.63
N LEU A 179 -16.34 -6.28 10.22
CA LEU A 179 -16.40 -5.02 10.95
C LEU A 179 -17.77 -4.84 11.60
N LYS A 180 -17.79 -4.10 12.69
CA LYS A 180 -19.03 -3.58 13.28
C LYS A 180 -19.28 -2.17 12.77
N THR A 181 -20.51 -1.76 12.70
CA THR A 181 -20.89 -0.38 12.32
C THR A 181 -20.18 0.66 13.18
N SER A 182 -19.99 0.38 14.49
CA SER A 182 -19.25 1.25 15.42
C SER A 182 -17.75 1.41 15.11
N ASP A 183 -17.16 0.47 14.36
CA ASP A 183 -15.73 0.53 14.02
C ASP A 183 -15.46 1.46 12.84
N VAL A 184 -16.51 1.85 12.13
CA VAL A 184 -16.46 2.62 10.88
C VAL A 184 -17.44 3.79 10.81
N ASP A 185 -18.07 4.16 11.93
CA ASP A 185 -19.12 5.19 11.98
C ASP A 185 -18.68 6.57 11.49
N ASN A 186 -17.38 6.85 11.49
CA ASN A 186 -16.78 8.06 10.93
C ASN A 186 -16.23 7.90 9.51
N PHE A 187 -16.38 6.71 8.89
CA PHE A 187 -15.87 6.46 7.55
C PHE A 187 -16.97 6.58 6.48
N THR A 188 -16.61 7.17 5.34
CA THR A 188 -17.31 6.90 4.08
C THR A 188 -16.64 5.69 3.44
N ILE A 189 -17.42 4.65 3.14
CA ILE A 189 -16.88 3.37 2.66
C ILE A 189 -17.23 3.18 1.19
N TYR A 190 -16.26 2.71 0.42
CA TYR A 190 -16.40 2.34 -0.98
C TYR A 190 -15.92 0.92 -1.23
N ALA A 191 -16.61 0.22 -2.12
CA ALA A 191 -16.22 -1.09 -2.65
C ALA A 191 -16.27 -1.10 -4.18
N LEU A 192 -15.62 -2.07 -4.83
CA LEU A 192 -15.76 -2.26 -6.28
C LEU A 192 -17.19 -2.64 -6.61
N LYS A 193 -17.73 -2.08 -7.70
CA LYS A 193 -19.03 -2.43 -8.27
C LYS A 193 -19.00 -3.84 -8.85
N ASP A 194 -20.07 -4.61 -8.65
CA ASP A 194 -20.19 -5.96 -9.19
C ASP A 194 -20.23 -5.97 -10.73
N GLU A 195 -20.81 -4.93 -11.36
CA GLU A 195 -20.89 -4.80 -12.82
C GLU A 195 -19.54 -4.70 -13.53
N ILE A 196 -18.50 -4.19 -12.87
CA ILE A 196 -17.16 -4.12 -13.43
C ILE A 196 -16.50 -5.50 -13.45
N ILE A 197 -17.00 -6.40 -12.65
CA ILE A 197 -16.60 -7.79 -12.60
C ILE A 197 -16.99 -8.51 -13.91
N ASP A 198 -18.08 -8.09 -14.54
CA ASP A 198 -18.67 -8.74 -15.73
C ASP A 198 -18.37 -8.03 -17.08
N GLY A 199 -18.03 -6.75 -17.08
CA GLY A 199 -18.07 -5.89 -18.28
C GLY A 199 -16.89 -6.00 -19.28
N GLU A 200 -15.80 -6.73 -18.99
CA GLU A 200 -14.69 -6.91 -19.93
C GLU A 200 -14.77 -8.23 -20.72
N ASP A 201 -15.77 -9.09 -20.48
CA ASP A 201 -15.93 -10.37 -21.16
C ASP A 201 -16.50 -10.25 -22.60
N GLU A 202 -16.94 -9.07 -23.05
CA GLU A 202 -17.45 -8.87 -24.42
C GLU A 202 -16.37 -8.93 -25.51
N ILE A 203 -15.08 -8.99 -25.16
CA ILE A 203 -13.97 -8.90 -26.12
C ILE A 203 -13.19 -10.22 -26.29
N SER A 204 -13.42 -11.25 -25.49
CA SER A 204 -12.72 -12.52 -25.65
C SER A 204 -13.67 -13.72 -25.79
N ASP A 205 -13.75 -14.26 -26.99
CA ASP A 205 -14.49 -15.49 -27.38
C ASP A 205 -13.92 -16.79 -26.77
N GLU A 206 -13.07 -16.74 -25.77
CA GLU A 206 -12.53 -17.94 -25.13
C GLU A 206 -13.17 -18.19 -23.76
N LEU A 207 -13.84 -19.34 -23.69
CA LEU A 207 -14.41 -19.99 -22.51
C LEU A 207 -13.35 -20.21 -21.38
N THR A 208 -12.95 -19.19 -20.67
CA THR A 208 -12.10 -19.32 -19.49
C THR A 208 -12.73 -18.60 -18.31
N ASP A 209 -12.71 -19.27 -17.15
CA ASP A 209 -13.22 -18.82 -15.85
C ASP A 209 -13.27 -17.31 -15.68
N LYS A 210 -14.46 -16.74 -15.55
CA LYS A 210 -14.70 -15.32 -15.27
C LYS A 210 -13.97 -14.91 -13.99
N LYS A 211 -12.75 -14.41 -14.14
CA LYS A 211 -11.96 -13.94 -13.01
C LYS A 211 -12.44 -12.55 -12.61
N LYS A 212 -13.12 -12.48 -11.48
CA LYS A 212 -13.58 -11.23 -10.87
C LYS A 212 -12.42 -10.25 -10.67
N GLN A 213 -12.63 -8.98 -11.01
CA GLN A 213 -11.69 -7.92 -10.63
C GLN A 213 -11.70 -7.75 -9.10
N ASP A 214 -10.57 -7.37 -8.55
CA ASP A 214 -10.40 -7.24 -7.11
C ASP A 214 -9.51 -6.05 -6.74
N ILE A 215 -9.50 -5.66 -5.48
CA ILE A 215 -8.58 -4.67 -4.95
C ILE A 215 -7.39 -5.40 -4.34
N HIS A 216 -6.18 -5.02 -4.74
CA HIS A 216 -4.93 -5.45 -4.10
C HIS A 216 -4.03 -4.29 -3.70
N ALA A 217 -4.37 -3.07 -4.07
CA ALA A 217 -3.68 -1.86 -3.67
C ALA A 217 -3.72 -1.66 -2.15
N LYS A 218 -2.61 -1.23 -1.56
CA LYS A 218 -2.50 -0.79 -0.17
C LYS A 218 -1.96 0.62 -0.18
N ILE A 219 -2.84 1.54 0.15
CA ILE A 219 -2.59 2.99 0.13
C ILE A 219 -3.15 3.59 1.40
N TYR A 220 -2.35 4.43 2.04
CA TYR A 220 -2.77 5.26 3.15
C TYR A 220 -2.41 6.70 2.84
N LEU A 221 -3.40 7.58 2.79
CA LEU A 221 -3.19 9.00 2.61
C LEU A 221 -3.69 9.72 3.86
N ARG A 222 -2.83 10.54 4.42
CA ARG A 222 -3.13 11.36 5.58
C ARG A 222 -2.81 12.82 5.26
N ARG A 223 -3.73 13.72 5.57
CA ARG A 223 -3.49 15.16 5.49
C ARG A 223 -3.56 15.79 6.88
N LYS A 224 -2.53 16.55 7.22
CA LYS A 224 -2.49 17.40 8.41
C LYS A 224 -2.27 18.84 7.95
N TYR A 225 -3.31 19.66 7.99
CA TYR A 225 -3.31 21.04 7.47
C TYR A 225 -2.86 21.10 6.00
N SER A 226 -1.68 21.68 5.76
CA SER A 226 -1.09 21.82 4.42
C SER A 226 -0.24 20.61 4.00
N ASP A 227 0.10 19.73 4.90
CA ASP A 227 0.98 18.60 4.65
C ASP A 227 0.18 17.32 4.35
N VAL A 228 0.65 16.59 3.36
CA VAL A 228 0.06 15.32 2.94
C VAL A 228 1.14 14.26 2.91
N ASP A 229 0.85 13.17 3.62
CA ASP A 229 1.64 11.96 3.65
C ASP A 229 0.91 10.87 2.87
N LEU A 230 1.54 10.32 1.85
CA LEU A 230 1.05 9.18 1.10
C LEU A 230 1.96 7.98 1.37
N TYR A 231 1.38 6.89 1.84
CA TYR A 231 2.07 5.61 2.01
C TYR A 231 1.49 4.61 1.03
N LEU A 232 2.34 3.90 0.33
CA LEU A 232 1.94 2.83 -0.59
C LEU A 232 2.92 1.66 -0.52
N GLY A 233 2.44 0.47 -0.75
CA GLY A 233 3.28 -0.73 -0.71
C GLY A 233 2.51 -2.01 -0.41
N SER A 234 3.08 -2.88 0.43
CA SER A 234 2.54 -4.22 0.64
C SER A 234 1.68 -4.38 1.90
N MET A 235 1.72 -3.42 2.83
CA MET A 235 1.10 -3.55 4.14
C MET A 235 -0.42 -3.38 4.09
N ASN A 236 -1.16 -4.41 4.44
CA ASN A 236 -2.61 -4.35 4.63
C ASN A 236 -2.99 -3.62 5.93
N ALA A 237 -4.23 -3.09 5.99
CA ALA A 237 -4.83 -2.56 7.20
C ALA A 237 -5.26 -3.71 8.15
N SER A 238 -4.34 -4.60 8.45
CA SER A 238 -4.56 -5.77 9.27
C SER A 238 -3.54 -5.89 10.39
N TYR A 239 -3.96 -6.48 11.50
CA TYR A 239 -3.11 -6.67 12.67
C TYR A 239 -1.81 -7.42 12.35
N SER A 240 -1.88 -8.44 11.51
CA SER A 240 -0.70 -9.22 11.12
C SER A 240 0.28 -8.41 10.29
N ALA A 241 -0.20 -7.63 9.33
CA ALA A 241 0.64 -6.78 8.49
C ALA A 241 1.38 -5.72 9.33
N ILE A 242 0.68 -5.09 10.27
CA ILE A 242 1.25 -4.01 11.10
C ILE A 242 2.19 -4.55 12.18
N ASN A 243 1.89 -5.72 12.77
CA ASN A 243 2.59 -6.18 13.98
C ASN A 243 3.51 -7.39 13.81
N LYS A 244 3.36 -8.18 12.73
CA LYS A 244 4.03 -9.49 12.62
C LYS A 244 4.80 -9.67 11.32
N ASN A 245 4.33 -9.09 10.23
CA ASN A 245 4.92 -9.31 8.91
C ASN A 245 6.13 -8.42 8.67
N VAL A 246 6.93 -8.83 7.71
CA VAL A 246 7.88 -7.94 7.05
C VAL A 246 7.17 -7.34 5.85
N GLU A 247 7.08 -6.03 5.82
CA GLU A 247 6.35 -5.27 4.80
C GLU A 247 7.27 -4.20 4.20
N MET A 248 7.05 -3.87 2.94
CA MET A 248 7.77 -2.79 2.27
C MET A 248 6.80 -1.67 1.92
N MET A 249 7.02 -0.51 2.51
CA MET A 249 6.24 0.69 2.23
C MET A 249 7.13 1.78 1.64
N LEU A 250 6.53 2.66 0.89
CA LEU A 250 7.11 3.92 0.45
C LEU A 250 6.29 5.06 1.01
N TRP A 251 6.93 5.97 1.72
CA TRP A 251 6.35 7.25 2.10
C TRP A 251 6.68 8.32 1.07
N LEU A 252 5.69 9.12 0.73
CA LEU A 252 5.80 10.27 -0.17
C LEU A 252 5.17 11.49 0.52
N GLY A 253 5.94 12.53 0.74
CA GLY A 253 5.47 13.78 1.33
C GLY A 253 5.16 14.84 0.28
N THR A 254 4.02 15.54 0.42
CA THR A 254 3.65 16.65 -0.47
C THR A 254 2.82 17.69 0.26
N LYS A 255 2.38 18.72 -0.47
CA LYS A 255 1.46 19.75 0.04
C LYS A 255 0.05 19.56 -0.52
N ASN A 256 -0.95 19.88 0.29
CA ASN A 256 -2.37 19.81 -0.04
C ASN A 256 -2.74 20.48 -1.38
N MET A 257 -2.03 21.56 -1.75
CA MET A 257 -2.27 22.24 -3.02
C MET A 257 -1.89 21.36 -4.25
N TYR A 258 -0.95 20.44 -4.11
CA TYR A 258 -0.50 19.59 -5.20
C TYR A 258 -1.25 18.26 -5.24
N PHE A 259 -1.49 17.65 -4.07
CA PHE A 259 -2.17 16.37 -3.93
C PHE A 259 -2.86 16.27 -2.58
N ASN A 260 -4.04 15.62 -2.53
CA ASN A 260 -4.82 15.37 -1.31
C ASN A 260 -5.82 14.25 -1.56
N GLY A 261 -6.61 13.88 -0.54
CA GLY A 261 -7.59 12.81 -0.65
C GLY A 261 -8.68 13.08 -1.69
N ASN A 262 -9.16 14.31 -1.84
CA ASN A 262 -10.16 14.61 -2.87
C ASN A 262 -9.58 14.35 -4.27
N LYS A 263 -8.37 14.84 -4.58
CA LYS A 263 -7.70 14.59 -5.87
C LYS A 263 -7.42 13.11 -6.10
N PHE A 264 -7.05 12.40 -5.04
CA PHE A 264 -6.87 10.95 -5.12
C PHE A 264 -8.20 10.24 -5.47
N LEU A 265 -9.29 10.61 -4.81
CA LEU A 265 -10.61 10.06 -5.08
C LEU A 265 -11.12 10.44 -6.48
N GLU A 266 -10.93 11.69 -6.92
CA GLU A 266 -11.22 12.11 -8.29
C GLU A 266 -10.49 11.26 -9.33
N ASP A 267 -9.18 10.99 -9.11
CA ASP A 267 -8.38 10.16 -10.02
C ASP A 267 -8.92 8.73 -10.10
N ILE A 268 -9.22 8.07 -8.97
CA ILE A 268 -9.71 6.68 -8.96
C ILE A 268 -11.20 6.53 -9.35
N PHE A 269 -12.00 7.57 -9.18
CA PHE A 269 -13.42 7.62 -9.57
C PHE A 269 -13.63 8.10 -11.02
N CYS A 270 -12.54 8.20 -11.79
CA CYS A 270 -12.58 8.70 -13.16
C CYS A 270 -13.18 10.10 -13.28
N GLY A 271 -12.94 10.96 -12.30
CA GLY A 271 -13.37 12.36 -12.25
C GLY A 271 -14.37 12.68 -11.14
N SER A 272 -15.39 11.86 -10.92
CA SER A 272 -16.35 12.07 -9.83
C SER A 272 -17.02 10.78 -9.37
N GLU A 273 -17.63 10.82 -8.19
CA GLU A 273 -18.37 9.69 -7.61
C GLU A 273 -19.52 9.25 -8.52
N ASP A 274 -20.21 10.19 -9.17
CA ASP A 274 -21.36 9.95 -10.06
C ASP A 274 -20.96 9.59 -11.50
N ASN A 275 -19.67 9.50 -11.81
CA ASN A 275 -19.22 9.16 -13.16
C ASN A 275 -19.60 7.71 -13.48
N VAL A 276 -20.17 7.47 -14.66
CA VAL A 276 -20.54 6.13 -15.14
C VAL A 276 -19.32 5.18 -15.19
N LYS A 277 -18.13 5.73 -15.42
CA LYS A 277 -16.87 4.96 -15.44
C LYS A 277 -16.26 4.76 -14.04
N ASN A 278 -16.85 5.32 -12.99
CA ASN A 278 -16.38 5.13 -11.63
C ASN A 278 -16.52 3.65 -11.25
N PRO A 279 -15.39 2.95 -10.95
CA PRO A 279 -15.42 1.53 -10.62
C PRO A 279 -15.89 1.24 -9.18
N PHE A 280 -16.04 2.28 -8.37
CA PHE A 280 -16.39 2.13 -6.95
C PHE A 280 -17.80 2.64 -6.67
N GLU A 281 -18.43 2.05 -5.69
CA GLU A 281 -19.71 2.47 -5.15
C GLU A 281 -19.65 2.63 -3.65
N LYS A 282 -20.46 3.56 -3.14
CA LYS A 282 -20.60 3.77 -1.71
C LYS A 282 -21.42 2.66 -1.09
N VAL A 283 -20.95 2.10 0.02
CA VAL A 283 -21.56 0.97 0.70
C VAL A 283 -21.58 1.18 2.21
N THR A 284 -22.44 0.42 2.90
CA THR A 284 -22.44 0.33 4.37
C THR A 284 -22.08 -1.08 4.82
N VAL A 285 -21.72 -1.24 6.09
CA VAL A 285 -21.47 -2.56 6.67
C VAL A 285 -22.75 -3.42 6.63
N ASP A 286 -23.88 -2.81 6.93
CA ASP A 286 -25.17 -3.52 6.99
C ASP A 286 -25.60 -4.05 5.61
N ASP A 287 -25.38 -3.30 4.52
CA ASP A 287 -25.64 -3.75 3.15
C ASP A 287 -24.80 -4.99 2.80
N ALA A 288 -23.51 -4.96 3.13
CA ALA A 288 -22.60 -6.06 2.84
C ALA A 288 -22.93 -7.35 3.60
N VAL A 289 -23.44 -7.24 4.83
CA VAL A 289 -23.88 -8.40 5.63
C VAL A 289 -25.13 -9.04 5.04
N GLN A 290 -26.12 -8.22 4.65
CA GLN A 290 -27.38 -8.72 4.05
C GLN A 290 -27.14 -9.46 2.73
N GLU A 291 -26.27 -8.95 1.87
CA GLU A 291 -25.92 -9.60 0.60
C GLU A 291 -25.20 -10.95 0.84
N THR A 292 -24.31 -11.01 1.82
CA THR A 292 -23.60 -12.25 2.17
C THR A 292 -24.59 -13.34 2.67
N GLU A 293 -25.57 -12.95 3.47
CA GLU A 293 -26.61 -13.86 3.95
C GLU A 293 -27.54 -14.35 2.82
N SER A 294 -27.91 -13.46 1.89
CA SER A 294 -28.75 -13.83 0.75
C SER A 294 -28.05 -14.76 -0.23
N ASN A 295 -26.76 -14.52 -0.50
CA ASN A 295 -25.95 -15.40 -1.34
C ASN A 295 -25.74 -16.78 -0.72
N ASN A 296 -25.56 -16.87 0.60
CA ASN A 296 -25.46 -18.16 1.30
C ASN A 296 -26.79 -18.95 1.30
N LYS A 297 -27.94 -18.28 1.32
CA LYS A 297 -29.26 -18.96 1.18
C LYS A 297 -29.46 -19.53 -0.21
N ASN A 298 -29.08 -18.79 -1.26
CA ASN A 298 -29.22 -19.25 -2.66
C ASN A 298 -28.25 -20.39 -3.02
N LEU A 299 -27.19 -20.62 -2.25
CA LEU A 299 -26.27 -21.75 -2.43
C LEU A 299 -26.74 -23.03 -1.72
N LEU A 300 -27.75 -22.94 -0.85
CA LEU A 300 -28.30 -24.05 -0.08
C LEU A 300 -29.66 -24.56 -0.63
N GLU A 301 -30.25 -23.87 -1.62
CA GLU A 301 -31.39 -24.30 -2.43
C GLU A 301 -30.90 -24.88 -3.77
#